data_70dbb6581030ddfedcbb8eb68efd8af7
#
_entry.id   70dbb6581030ddfedcbb8eb68efd8af7
#
_cell.length_a   1.000
_cell.length_b   1.000
_cell.length_c   1.000
_cell.angle_alpha   90.00
_cell.angle_beta   90.00
_cell.angle_gamma   90.00
#
_symmetry.space_group_name_H-M   'P 1'
#
loop_
_entity.id
_entity.type
_entity.pdbx_description
1 polymer ?
#
loop_
_entity_poly.entity_id
_entity_poly.type
_entity_poly.pdbx_seq_one_letter_code
_entity_poly.pdbx_strand_id
1 'polypeptide(L)'
;LHSDHQPFMLQGIPTGGAAGGKLPNNAGPCYHADCDSFKLVDEKGMKNTVRFNAILVYAVADAPLIEAKHLNDEETRLFLLKNNLKLPLQIAGDWRWKD
;
A
#
# COMPACT_ATOMS: atom_id res chain seq x y z
N LEU A 1 -3.22 -6.12 0.98
CA LEU A 1 -4.60 -5.85 1.41
C LEU A 1 -4.61 -5.18 2.77
N HIS A 2 -5.79 -4.69 3.19
CA HIS A 2 -6.04 -4.11 4.51
C HIS A 2 -5.33 -2.77 4.77
N SER A 3 -5.24 -1.91 3.77
CA SER A 3 -4.77 -0.54 3.90
C SER A 3 -5.45 0.36 2.87
N ASP A 4 -5.31 1.67 2.99
CA ASP A 4 -6.00 2.71 2.22
C ASP A 4 -5.83 2.60 0.70
N HIS A 5 -4.79 1.92 0.23
CA HIS A 5 -4.58 1.65 -1.20
C HIS A 5 -5.54 0.60 -1.78
N GLN A 6 -6.14 -0.27 -0.95
CA GLN A 6 -6.97 -1.39 -1.42
C GLN A 6 -8.16 -0.96 -2.29
N PRO A 7 -9.00 0.02 -1.92
CA PRO A 7 -10.12 0.43 -2.76
C PRO A 7 -9.69 0.96 -4.13
N PHE A 8 -8.55 1.65 -4.21
CA PHE A 8 -7.98 2.12 -5.48
C PHE A 8 -7.50 0.95 -6.34
N MET A 9 -6.76 0.01 -5.75
CA MET A 9 -6.29 -1.19 -6.42
C MET A 9 -7.46 -2.02 -6.98
N LEU A 10 -8.54 -2.16 -6.24
CA LEU A 10 -9.75 -2.87 -6.68
C LEU A 10 -10.45 -2.18 -7.87
N GLN A 11 -10.21 -0.91 -8.08
CA GLN A 11 -10.69 -0.17 -9.26
C GLN A 11 -9.65 -0.16 -10.39
N GLY A 12 -8.57 -0.92 -10.29
CA GLY A 12 -7.52 -0.99 -11.30
C GLY A 12 -6.59 0.22 -11.32
N ILE A 13 -6.70 1.12 -10.36
CA ILE A 13 -5.84 2.29 -10.23
C ILE A 13 -4.46 1.83 -9.73
N PRO A 14 -3.36 2.25 -10.40
CA PRO A 14 -2.02 1.95 -9.93
C PRO A 14 -1.80 2.47 -8.51
N THR A 15 -1.31 1.61 -7.65
CA THR A 15 -0.97 1.93 -6.27
C THR A 15 0.51 1.67 -6.02
N GLY A 16 1.11 2.45 -5.17
CA GLY A 16 2.50 2.29 -4.80
C GLY A 16 2.71 2.59 -3.32
N GLY A 17 3.81 2.12 -2.78
CA GLY A 17 4.19 2.38 -1.40
C GLY A 17 5.67 2.14 -1.19
N ALA A 18 6.23 2.78 -0.17
CA ALA A 18 7.58 2.49 0.25
C ALA A 18 7.63 1.10 0.89
N ALA A 19 8.52 0.23 0.41
CA ALA A 19 8.81 -1.02 1.08
C ALA A 19 9.49 -0.71 2.43
N GLY A 20 8.84 -1.07 3.52
CA GLY A 20 9.37 -0.89 4.87
C GLY A 20 10.41 -1.94 5.23
N GLY A 21 11.44 -1.53 5.98
CA GLY A 21 12.31 -2.43 6.72
C GLY A 21 11.69 -2.82 8.08
N LYS A 22 12.54 -3.32 8.97
CA LYS A 22 12.14 -3.51 10.37
C LYS A 22 11.79 -2.17 11.01
N LEU A 23 10.73 -2.14 11.80
CA LEU A 23 10.41 -0.96 12.59
C LEU A 23 11.54 -0.66 13.57
N PRO A 24 11.92 0.62 13.72
CA PRO A 24 13.01 1.02 14.63
C PRO A 24 12.64 0.73 16.09
N ASN A 25 13.62 0.81 16.97
CA ASN A 25 13.44 0.68 18.42
C ASN A 25 12.69 -0.59 18.87
N ASN A 26 12.79 -1.68 18.09
CA ASN A 26 12.05 -2.92 18.32
C ASN A 26 10.53 -2.75 18.39
N ALA A 27 9.99 -1.76 17.69
CA ALA A 27 8.56 -1.46 17.69
C ALA A 27 7.69 -2.53 17.00
N GLY A 28 8.28 -3.47 16.26
CA GLY A 28 7.54 -4.50 15.53
C GLY A 28 6.50 -5.25 16.38
N PRO A 29 6.86 -5.79 17.56
CA PRO A 29 5.89 -6.47 18.43
C PRO A 29 4.80 -5.57 19.00
N CYS A 30 5.00 -4.25 19.02
CA CYS A 30 4.04 -3.29 19.51
C CYS A 30 3.15 -2.71 18.40
N TYR A 31 3.38 -3.06 17.14
CA TYR A 31 2.56 -2.61 16.02
C TYR A 31 1.11 -3.09 16.19
N HIS A 32 0.16 -2.14 16.25
CA HIS A 32 -1.25 -2.39 16.55
C HIS A 32 -1.52 -3.05 17.92
N ALA A 33 -0.67 -2.80 18.93
CA ALA A 33 -0.79 -3.33 20.27
C ALA A 33 -0.75 -2.22 21.32
N ASP A 34 -1.16 -2.52 22.56
CA ASP A 34 -1.22 -1.56 23.66
C ASP A 34 0.13 -0.94 24.02
N CYS A 35 1.23 -1.62 23.71
CA CYS A 35 2.57 -1.11 23.93
C CYS A 35 3.04 -0.12 22.85
N ASP A 36 2.25 0.13 21.79
CA ASP A 36 2.59 1.14 20.77
C ASP A 36 2.48 2.54 21.39
N SER A 37 3.60 3.16 21.57
CA SER A 37 3.71 4.44 22.23
C SER A 37 4.67 5.38 21.51
N PHE A 38 4.50 6.67 21.73
CA PHE A 38 5.34 7.71 21.12
C PHE A 38 6.84 7.51 21.39
N LYS A 39 7.23 6.83 22.47
CA LYS A 39 8.63 6.52 22.80
C LYS A 39 9.32 5.61 21.77
N LEU A 40 8.53 4.87 20.98
CA LEU A 40 9.03 3.99 19.91
C LEU A 40 9.29 4.72 18.61
N VAL A 41 8.88 5.97 18.49
CA VAL A 41 9.04 6.77 17.26
C VAL A 41 10.51 7.14 17.07
N ASP A 42 11.06 6.78 15.91
CA ASP A 42 12.36 7.27 15.45
C ASP A 42 12.15 8.59 14.70
N GLU A 43 12.33 9.71 15.37
CA GLU A 43 12.15 11.04 14.78
C GLU A 43 13.06 11.27 13.57
N LYS A 44 14.31 10.81 13.61
CA LYS A 44 15.26 10.96 12.51
C LYS A 44 14.84 10.13 11.29
N GLY A 45 14.45 8.89 11.53
CA GLY A 45 13.93 8.00 10.49
C GLY A 45 12.64 8.56 9.88
N MET A 46 11.72 9.07 10.70
CA MET A 46 10.48 9.69 10.23
C MET A 46 10.76 10.93 9.37
N LYS A 47 11.68 11.82 9.77
CA LYS A 47 12.07 12.98 8.95
C LYS A 47 12.66 12.58 7.62
N ASN A 48 13.44 11.51 7.55
CA ASN A 48 13.96 10.97 6.30
C ASN A 48 12.82 10.40 5.42
N THR A 49 11.91 9.64 6.01
CA THR A 49 10.72 9.12 5.30
C THR A 49 9.89 10.25 4.68
N VAL A 50 9.65 11.32 5.42
CA VAL A 50 8.94 12.51 4.90
C VAL A 50 9.68 13.12 3.70
N ARG A 51 11.00 13.27 3.77
CA ARG A 51 11.81 13.82 2.67
C ARG A 51 11.71 12.95 1.42
N PHE A 52 11.90 11.64 1.55
CA PHE A 52 11.81 10.70 0.43
C PHE A 52 10.42 10.65 -0.16
N ASN A 53 9.38 10.61 0.67
CA ASN A 53 8.00 10.61 0.19
C ASN A 53 7.65 11.93 -0.52
N ALA A 54 8.11 13.08 -0.03
CA ALA A 54 7.90 14.36 -0.70
C ALA A 54 8.56 14.37 -2.10
N ILE A 55 9.80 13.87 -2.21
CA ILE A 55 10.49 13.73 -3.50
C ILE A 55 9.73 12.79 -4.44
N LEU A 56 9.29 11.64 -3.95
CA LEU A 56 8.55 10.66 -4.73
C LEU A 56 7.22 11.23 -5.24
N VAL A 57 6.44 11.85 -4.34
CA VAL A 57 5.15 12.46 -4.69
C VAL A 57 5.34 13.57 -5.72
N TYR A 58 6.34 14.44 -5.52
CA TYR A 58 6.66 15.50 -6.48
C TYR A 58 7.07 14.91 -7.84
N ALA A 59 7.96 13.93 -7.86
CA ALA A 59 8.43 13.31 -9.08
C ALA A 59 7.29 12.64 -9.87
N VAL A 60 6.38 11.96 -9.18
CA VAL A 60 5.21 11.32 -9.82
C VAL A 60 4.22 12.37 -10.32
N ALA A 61 3.96 13.43 -9.54
CA ALA A 61 2.99 14.47 -9.89
C ALA A 61 3.48 15.37 -11.05
N ASP A 62 4.79 15.57 -11.16
CA ASP A 62 5.42 16.41 -12.19
C ASP A 62 5.83 15.62 -13.45
N ALA A 63 5.72 14.30 -13.41
CA ALA A 63 6.11 13.44 -14.53
C ALA A 63 5.18 13.69 -15.74
N PRO A 64 5.73 13.91 -16.94
CA PRO A 64 4.92 14.08 -18.14
C PRO A 64 4.17 12.82 -18.56
N LEU A 65 4.64 11.67 -18.12
CA LEU A 65 4.04 10.36 -18.35
C LEU A 65 4.33 9.46 -17.15
N ILE A 66 3.29 8.77 -16.68
CA ILE A 66 3.41 7.68 -15.73
C ILE A 66 3.13 6.39 -16.52
N GLU A 67 4.12 5.49 -16.62
CA GLU A 67 3.97 4.21 -17.34
C GLU A 67 3.01 3.22 -16.68
N ALA A 68 2.59 3.50 -15.44
CA ALA A 68 1.65 2.66 -14.72
C ALA A 68 0.24 2.76 -15.35
N LYS A 69 -0.25 1.65 -15.86
CA LYS A 69 -1.53 1.57 -16.56
C LYS A 69 -2.69 1.47 -15.57
N HIS A 70 -3.74 2.26 -15.79
CA HIS A 70 -5.05 2.00 -15.18
C HIS A 70 -5.67 0.76 -15.86
N LEU A 71 -5.88 -0.29 -15.08
CA LEU A 71 -6.44 -1.55 -15.56
C LEU A 71 -7.96 -1.45 -15.71
N ASN A 72 -8.51 -2.05 -16.77
CA ASN A 72 -9.95 -2.23 -16.88
C ASN A 72 -10.44 -3.32 -15.90
N ASP A 73 -11.76 -3.57 -15.86
CA ASP A 73 -12.36 -4.49 -14.89
C ASP A 73 -11.82 -5.93 -15.02
N GLU A 74 -11.72 -6.45 -16.23
CA GLU A 74 -11.21 -7.80 -16.48
C GLU A 74 -9.71 -7.90 -16.21
N GLU A 75 -8.93 -6.92 -16.61
CA GLU A 75 -7.50 -6.86 -16.32
C GLU A 75 -7.26 -6.80 -14.80
N THR A 76 -8.10 -6.07 -14.06
CA THR A 76 -8.04 -6.00 -12.59
C THR A 76 -8.35 -7.37 -11.98
N ARG A 77 -9.41 -8.04 -12.45
CA ARG A 77 -9.73 -9.41 -12.03
C ARG A 77 -8.56 -10.37 -12.23
N LEU A 78 -7.98 -10.37 -13.42
CA LEU A 78 -6.84 -11.23 -13.77
C LEU A 78 -5.60 -10.91 -12.92
N PHE A 79 -5.32 -9.63 -12.66
CA PHE A 79 -4.24 -9.20 -11.78
C PHE A 79 -4.43 -9.75 -10.36
N LEU A 80 -5.63 -9.64 -9.80
CA LEU A 80 -5.93 -10.13 -8.47
C LEU A 80 -5.83 -11.67 -8.37
N LEU A 81 -6.29 -12.38 -9.41
CA LEU A 81 -6.14 -13.84 -9.51
C LEU A 81 -4.67 -14.26 -9.55
N LYS A 82 -3.87 -13.61 -10.41
CA LYS A 82 -2.43 -13.87 -10.55
C LYS A 82 -1.67 -13.69 -9.23
N ASN A 83 -2.12 -12.76 -8.40
CA ASN A 83 -1.52 -12.46 -7.10
C ASN A 83 -2.16 -13.23 -5.93
N ASN A 84 -3.01 -14.23 -6.20
CA ASN A 84 -3.69 -15.06 -5.20
C ASN A 84 -4.54 -14.25 -4.20
N LEU A 85 -5.12 -13.13 -4.65
CA LEU A 85 -5.91 -12.24 -3.81
C LEU A 85 -7.41 -12.54 -3.82
N LYS A 86 -7.89 -13.50 -4.65
CA LYS A 86 -9.30 -13.86 -4.72
C LYS A 86 -9.84 -14.30 -3.36
N LEU A 87 -9.26 -15.34 -2.76
CA LEU A 87 -9.77 -15.90 -1.49
C LEU A 87 -9.77 -14.88 -0.35
N PRO A 88 -8.69 -14.13 -0.08
CA PRO A 88 -8.72 -13.07 0.92
C PRO A 88 -9.81 -12.02 0.68
N LEU A 89 -10.05 -11.64 -0.58
CA LEU A 89 -11.08 -10.67 -0.94
C LEU A 89 -12.48 -11.25 -0.83
N GLN A 90 -12.68 -12.54 -1.11
CA GLN A 90 -13.96 -13.21 -0.85
C GLN A 90 -14.29 -13.25 0.64
N ILE A 91 -13.30 -13.56 1.48
CA ILE A 91 -13.47 -13.58 2.95
C ILE A 91 -13.82 -12.19 3.48
N ALA A 92 -13.18 -11.14 2.91
CA ALA A 92 -13.46 -9.75 3.27
C ALA A 92 -14.79 -9.21 2.72
N GLY A 93 -15.43 -9.91 1.76
CA GLY A 93 -16.63 -9.43 1.07
C GLY A 93 -16.37 -8.43 -0.07
N ASP A 94 -15.09 -8.26 -0.47
CA ASP A 94 -14.65 -7.27 -1.46
C ASP A 94 -14.48 -7.86 -2.88
N TRP A 95 -14.67 -9.16 -3.05
CA TRP A 95 -14.61 -9.81 -4.37
C TRP A 95 -15.93 -9.60 -5.13
N ARG A 96 -15.91 -8.71 -6.13
CA ARG A 96 -17.13 -8.30 -6.87
C ARG A 96 -17.45 -9.14 -8.12
N TRP A 97 -16.51 -9.94 -8.59
CA TRP A 97 -16.71 -10.73 -9.80
C TRP A 97 -17.42 -12.03 -9.51
N LYS A 98 -18.35 -12.41 -10.41
CA LYS A 98 -18.99 -13.73 -10.37
C LYS A 98 -18.03 -14.79 -10.89
N ASP A 99 -18.09 -15.96 -10.32
CA ASP A 99 -17.35 -17.16 -10.79
C ASP A 99 -18.03 -17.75 -12.02
#